data_fc21c71db3d2380bf23b36ffb93a0881
#
_entry.id   fc21c71db3d2380bf23b36ffb93a0881
#
_cell.length_a   1.000
_cell.length_b   1.000
_cell.length_c   1.000
_cell.angle_alpha   90.00
_cell.angle_beta   90.00
_cell.angle_gamma   90.00
#
_symmetry.space_group_name_H-M   'P 1'
#
loop_
_entity.id
_entity.type
_entity.pdbx_description
1 polymer ?
#
loop_
_entity_poly.entity_id
_entity_poly.type
_entity_poly.pdbx_seq_one_letter_code
_entity_poly.pdbx_strand_id
1 'polypeptide(L)'
;SRFCGIHFFNPPRYMHLCELIAGPSSDGAMLDALEAFLTTTLGKGVIRAKDTPNFVANRIGVFSVIAAMLHTQRFGLGFDVVDALTGPAIGRAKSATFRTVDVVGLDTTAHVIGTMRDPLPDDPWRPHFEVPAVLAALVAKGALGQKAKAGFYRKQGREIQVLDPGAGDYRASAGAVDPEVAAILAIAHPGEKLGKLRAHPHPQAQFLWAIFRDLFHYSAYQLADIADNARDVDLAIRWGFGWQMGPFETWQAAGWAEVAGWIAEDVAAKKSLAAVPLPAWVSGA
;
A
#
# COMPACT_ATOMS: atom_id res chain seq x y z
N SER A 1 -5.40 -20.31 -26.50
CA SER A 1 -6.00 -20.97 -25.34
C SER A 1 -7.19 -20.17 -24.82
N ARG A 2 -8.21 -20.86 -24.31
CA ARG A 2 -9.37 -20.24 -23.64
C ARG A 2 -9.17 -20.17 -22.11
N PHE A 3 -7.94 -20.08 -21.65
CA PHE A 3 -7.56 -20.00 -20.24
C PHE A 3 -6.99 -18.60 -19.92
N CYS A 4 -7.44 -18.03 -18.81
CA CYS A 4 -6.92 -16.79 -18.22
C CYS A 4 -7.15 -16.79 -16.70
N GLY A 5 -6.49 -15.91 -15.98
CA GLY A 5 -6.78 -15.62 -14.59
C GLY A 5 -7.85 -14.51 -14.46
N ILE A 6 -8.72 -14.65 -13.47
CA ILE A 6 -9.64 -13.57 -13.04
C ILE A 6 -9.50 -13.44 -11.53
N HIS A 7 -8.97 -12.29 -11.09
CA HIS A 7 -8.73 -12.03 -9.67
C HIS A 7 -9.68 -10.97 -9.15
N PHE A 8 -10.57 -11.35 -8.24
CA PHE A 8 -11.48 -10.47 -7.53
C PHE A 8 -10.92 -10.08 -6.17
N PHE A 9 -11.27 -8.88 -5.70
CA PHE A 9 -10.94 -8.41 -4.35
C PHE A 9 -12.07 -8.67 -3.39
N ASN A 10 -11.73 -9.08 -2.16
CA ASN A 10 -12.70 -9.42 -1.13
C ASN A 10 -13.22 -8.17 -0.39
N PRO A 11 -14.53 -8.08 -0.13
CA PRO A 11 -15.58 -8.97 -0.62
C PRO A 11 -15.97 -8.65 -2.07
N PRO A 12 -16.01 -9.65 -2.98
CA PRO A 12 -16.15 -9.41 -4.43
C PRO A 12 -17.46 -8.71 -4.82
N ARG A 13 -18.47 -8.80 -3.96
CA ARG A 13 -19.74 -8.09 -4.17
C ARG A 13 -19.59 -6.56 -4.09
N TYR A 14 -18.67 -6.06 -3.27
CA TYR A 14 -18.51 -4.64 -2.97
C TYR A 14 -17.28 -4.02 -3.60
N MET A 15 -16.20 -4.80 -3.73
CA MET A 15 -14.96 -4.33 -4.31
C MET A 15 -15.08 -4.19 -5.81
N HIS A 16 -14.71 -3.03 -6.33
CA HIS A 16 -14.90 -2.71 -7.75
C HIS A 16 -13.87 -3.37 -8.66
N LEU A 17 -12.63 -3.57 -8.17
CA LEU A 17 -11.53 -4.10 -8.96
C LEU A 17 -11.75 -5.56 -9.36
N CYS A 18 -11.45 -5.83 -10.64
CA CYS A 18 -11.22 -7.15 -11.20
C CYS A 18 -9.97 -7.11 -12.07
N GLU A 19 -8.96 -7.89 -11.73
CA GLU A 19 -7.77 -8.06 -12.55
C GLU A 19 -8.00 -9.23 -13.52
N LEU A 20 -7.85 -8.97 -14.82
CA LEU A 20 -7.92 -9.95 -15.89
C LEU A 20 -6.49 -10.27 -16.34
N ILE A 21 -6.03 -11.49 -16.04
CA ILE A 21 -4.65 -11.91 -16.23
C ILE A 21 -4.54 -12.80 -17.46
N ALA A 22 -3.83 -12.32 -18.48
CA ALA A 22 -3.55 -13.07 -19.68
C ALA A 22 -2.31 -13.94 -19.49
N GLY A 23 -2.44 -15.24 -19.72
CA GLY A 23 -1.29 -16.12 -19.90
C GLY A 23 -0.70 -16.04 -21.31
N PRO A 24 0.48 -16.62 -21.57
CA PRO A 24 1.19 -16.50 -22.84
C PRO A 24 0.41 -17.00 -24.09
N SER A 25 -0.58 -17.87 -23.87
CA SER A 25 -1.42 -18.45 -24.94
C SER A 25 -2.89 -18.07 -24.83
N SER A 26 -3.26 -17.07 -24.05
CA SER A 26 -4.64 -16.62 -23.92
C SER A 26 -5.12 -15.99 -25.23
N ASP A 27 -6.37 -16.29 -25.60
CA ASP A 27 -7.02 -15.74 -26.79
C ASP A 27 -7.50 -14.31 -26.52
N GLY A 28 -7.04 -13.36 -27.33
CA GLY A 28 -7.38 -11.93 -27.18
C GLY A 28 -8.89 -11.66 -27.30
N ALA A 29 -9.57 -12.29 -28.25
CA ALA A 29 -11.02 -12.10 -28.45
C ALA A 29 -11.81 -12.64 -27.25
N MET A 30 -11.35 -13.73 -26.64
CA MET A 30 -11.94 -14.23 -25.39
C MET A 30 -11.73 -13.24 -24.24
N LEU A 31 -10.53 -12.65 -24.10
CA LEU A 31 -10.26 -11.66 -23.07
C LEU A 31 -11.13 -10.42 -23.24
N ASP A 32 -11.32 -9.94 -24.49
CA ASP A 32 -12.20 -8.81 -24.79
C ASP A 32 -13.66 -9.10 -24.42
N ALA A 33 -14.14 -10.30 -24.74
CA ALA A 33 -15.49 -10.74 -24.39
C ALA A 33 -15.69 -10.86 -22.86
N LEU A 34 -14.67 -11.37 -22.14
CA LEU A 34 -14.69 -11.44 -20.68
C LEU A 34 -14.66 -10.05 -20.04
N GLU A 35 -13.81 -9.15 -20.51
CA GLU A 35 -13.77 -7.77 -20.03
C GLU A 35 -15.12 -7.07 -20.22
N ALA A 36 -15.73 -7.22 -21.41
CA ALA A 36 -17.06 -6.70 -21.68
C ALA A 36 -18.10 -7.28 -20.70
N PHE A 37 -18.10 -8.58 -20.46
CA PHE A 37 -19.00 -9.23 -19.50
C PHE A 37 -18.78 -8.74 -18.07
N LEU A 38 -17.52 -8.71 -17.60
CA LEU A 38 -17.17 -8.26 -16.26
C LEU A 38 -17.59 -6.81 -16.01
N THR A 39 -17.42 -5.96 -17.03
CA THR A 39 -17.75 -4.53 -16.93
C THR A 39 -19.25 -4.28 -17.03
N THR A 40 -19.91 -4.84 -18.07
CA THR A 40 -21.31 -4.50 -18.38
C THR A 40 -22.32 -5.29 -17.55
N THR A 41 -22.02 -6.57 -17.25
CA THR A 41 -22.94 -7.45 -16.53
C THR A 41 -22.67 -7.47 -15.03
N LEU A 42 -21.39 -7.51 -14.63
CA LEU A 42 -21.01 -7.56 -13.22
C LEU A 42 -20.69 -6.19 -12.60
N GLY A 43 -20.59 -5.13 -13.42
CA GLY A 43 -20.30 -3.77 -12.96
C GLY A 43 -18.91 -3.60 -12.37
N LYS A 44 -17.92 -4.38 -12.86
CA LYS A 44 -16.53 -4.32 -12.38
C LYS A 44 -15.71 -3.29 -13.13
N GLY A 45 -14.76 -2.70 -12.43
CA GLY A 45 -13.63 -2.01 -13.05
C GLY A 45 -12.58 -3.05 -13.40
N VAL A 46 -12.36 -3.28 -14.69
CA VAL A 46 -11.41 -4.29 -15.16
C VAL A 46 -10.10 -3.61 -15.53
N ILE A 47 -8.99 -4.19 -15.08
CA ILE A 47 -7.66 -3.89 -15.57
C ILE A 47 -7.03 -5.16 -16.13
N ARG A 48 -6.22 -5.02 -17.17
CA ARG A 48 -5.43 -6.13 -17.72
C ARG A 48 -4.08 -6.17 -17.00
N ALA A 49 -3.90 -7.20 -16.19
CA ALA A 49 -2.69 -7.40 -15.42
C ALA A 49 -1.77 -8.40 -16.11
N LYS A 50 -0.47 -8.21 -15.97
CA LYS A 50 0.53 -9.21 -16.39
C LYS A 50 0.52 -10.38 -15.40
N ASP A 51 0.86 -11.58 -15.89
CA ASP A 51 0.97 -12.79 -15.08
C ASP A 51 2.28 -12.76 -14.27
N THR A 52 2.28 -11.94 -13.24
CA THR A 52 3.42 -11.72 -12.34
C THR A 52 2.99 -11.91 -10.87
N PRO A 53 3.91 -12.20 -9.95
CA PRO A 53 3.57 -12.39 -8.54
C PRO A 53 2.78 -11.23 -7.96
N ASN A 54 1.62 -11.52 -7.37
CA ASN A 54 0.68 -10.55 -6.78
C ASN A 54 0.05 -9.54 -7.77
N PHE A 55 0.21 -9.75 -9.06
CA PHE A 55 -0.35 -8.96 -10.15
C PHE A 55 -0.07 -7.46 -9.99
N VAL A 56 -1.09 -6.58 -10.04
CA VAL A 56 -0.92 -5.13 -9.93
C VAL A 56 -1.27 -4.62 -8.53
N ALA A 57 -2.53 -4.81 -8.12
CA ALA A 57 -3.01 -4.17 -6.90
C ALA A 57 -2.37 -4.72 -5.64
N ASN A 58 -2.25 -6.05 -5.51
CA ASN A 58 -1.57 -6.64 -4.35
C ASN A 58 -0.06 -6.33 -4.37
N ARG A 59 0.58 -6.28 -5.55
CA ARG A 59 2.00 -5.93 -5.65
C ARG A 59 2.28 -4.57 -5.01
N ILE A 60 1.55 -3.55 -5.40
CA ILE A 60 1.73 -2.18 -4.91
C ILE A 60 1.09 -1.97 -3.54
N GLY A 61 -0.13 -2.48 -3.34
CA GLY A 61 -0.88 -2.29 -2.11
C GLY A 61 -0.24 -2.99 -0.91
N VAL A 62 0.20 -4.24 -1.06
CA VAL A 62 0.89 -4.96 0.01
C VAL A 62 2.25 -4.34 0.30
N PHE A 63 2.98 -3.90 -0.73
CA PHE A 63 4.20 -3.13 -0.53
C PHE A 63 3.94 -1.87 0.32
N SER A 64 2.86 -1.14 0.06
CA SER A 64 2.50 0.05 0.86
C SER A 64 2.27 -0.28 2.34
N VAL A 65 1.70 -1.45 2.63
CA VAL A 65 1.51 -1.93 4.01
C VAL A 65 2.84 -2.29 4.65
N ILE A 66 3.71 -3.01 3.92
CA ILE A 66 5.07 -3.36 4.39
C ILE A 66 5.87 -2.09 4.70
N ALA A 67 5.89 -1.13 3.77
CA ALA A 67 6.58 0.14 3.95
C ALA A 67 6.06 0.90 5.18
N ALA A 68 4.74 0.94 5.38
CA ALA A 68 4.15 1.56 6.56
C ALA A 68 4.58 0.84 7.86
N MET A 69 4.60 -0.49 7.90
CA MET A 69 5.05 -1.25 9.07
C MET A 69 6.53 -0.98 9.40
N LEU A 70 7.40 -0.99 8.39
CA LEU A 70 8.83 -0.73 8.55
C LEU A 70 9.09 0.69 9.06
N HIS A 71 8.42 1.68 8.46
CA HIS A 71 8.57 3.07 8.89
C HIS A 71 7.90 3.35 10.23
N THR A 72 6.83 2.64 10.60
CA THR A 72 6.27 2.68 11.96
C THR A 72 7.33 2.35 13.01
N GLN A 73 8.06 1.26 12.78
CA GLN A 73 9.16 0.85 13.66
C GLN A 73 10.33 1.87 13.62
N ARG A 74 10.73 2.31 12.43
CA ARG A 74 11.84 3.23 12.22
C ARG A 74 11.64 4.57 12.95
N PHE A 75 10.42 5.09 12.95
CA PHE A 75 10.07 6.37 13.57
C PHE A 75 9.49 6.25 14.98
N GLY A 76 9.40 5.02 15.52
CA GLY A 76 8.91 4.77 16.89
C GLY A 76 7.45 5.18 17.11
N LEU A 77 6.58 5.06 16.08
CA LEU A 77 5.19 5.47 16.16
C LEU A 77 4.29 4.34 16.69
N GLY A 78 3.27 4.70 17.46
CA GLY A 78 2.20 3.78 17.84
C GLY A 78 1.31 3.43 16.65
N PHE A 79 0.72 2.23 16.64
CA PHE A 79 -0.14 1.78 15.54
C PHE A 79 -1.39 2.64 15.37
N ASP A 80 -1.95 3.15 16.47
CA ASP A 80 -3.07 4.08 16.47
C ASP A 80 -2.72 5.47 15.92
N VAL A 81 -1.51 5.94 16.18
CA VAL A 81 -0.97 7.17 15.56
C VAL A 81 -0.82 7.00 14.06
N VAL A 82 -0.25 5.89 13.62
CA VAL A 82 -0.10 5.58 12.18
C VAL A 82 -1.47 5.49 11.50
N ASP A 83 -2.45 4.87 12.12
CA ASP A 83 -3.81 4.81 11.56
C ASP A 83 -4.48 6.20 11.51
N ALA A 84 -4.22 7.08 12.47
CA ALA A 84 -4.67 8.48 12.38
C ALA A 84 -4.01 9.23 11.20
N LEU A 85 -2.75 8.93 10.88
CA LEU A 85 -2.00 9.54 9.78
C LEU A 85 -2.38 8.97 8.40
N THR A 86 -2.63 7.65 8.31
CA THR A 86 -2.72 6.92 7.02
C THR A 86 -4.16 6.64 6.56
N GLY A 87 -5.13 7.30 7.15
CA GLY A 87 -6.55 7.21 6.78
C GLY A 87 -6.98 8.31 5.81
N PRO A 88 -8.19 8.88 6.01
CA PRO A 88 -8.76 9.91 5.13
C PRO A 88 -7.88 11.15 4.94
N ALA A 89 -7.02 11.47 5.91
CA ALA A 89 -6.11 12.61 5.82
C ALA A 89 -5.16 12.57 4.63
N ILE A 90 -4.88 11.37 4.11
CA ILE A 90 -4.06 11.15 2.90
C ILE A 90 -4.83 10.44 1.78
N GLY A 91 -6.16 10.53 1.80
CA GLY A 91 -7.01 9.97 0.76
C GLY A 91 -7.15 8.44 0.78
N ARG A 92 -6.92 7.78 1.92
CA ARG A 92 -7.09 6.34 2.09
C ARG A 92 -8.37 5.99 2.85
N ALA A 93 -8.72 4.71 2.90
CA ALA A 93 -9.90 4.22 3.60
C ALA A 93 -9.86 4.57 5.10
N LYS A 94 -11.05 4.69 5.73
CA LYS A 94 -11.17 5.00 7.18
C LYS A 94 -10.50 3.96 8.08
N SER A 95 -10.35 2.73 7.60
CA SER A 95 -9.64 1.66 8.31
C SER A 95 -8.12 1.88 8.33
N ALA A 96 -7.60 2.84 7.56
CA ALA A 96 -6.19 3.19 7.49
C ALA A 96 -5.27 1.97 7.23
N THR A 97 -4.17 1.80 7.97
CA THR A 97 -3.20 0.72 7.74
C THR A 97 -3.46 -0.48 8.64
N PHE A 98 -3.29 -0.35 9.94
CA PHE A 98 -3.32 -1.50 10.86
C PHE A 98 -4.73 -2.05 11.11
N ARG A 99 -5.75 -1.19 11.12
CA ARG A 99 -7.13 -1.67 11.16
C ARG A 99 -7.54 -2.38 9.88
N THR A 100 -6.98 -2.00 8.72
CA THR A 100 -7.18 -2.73 7.46
C THR A 100 -6.57 -4.12 7.56
N VAL A 101 -5.36 -4.26 8.11
CA VAL A 101 -4.73 -5.55 8.36
C VAL A 101 -5.57 -6.41 9.29
N ASP A 102 -6.16 -5.85 10.35
CA ASP A 102 -7.07 -6.55 11.25
C ASP A 102 -8.35 -7.03 10.55
N VAL A 103 -8.88 -6.25 9.58
CA VAL A 103 -10.06 -6.64 8.77
C VAL A 103 -9.73 -7.77 7.80
N VAL A 104 -8.61 -7.65 7.08
CA VAL A 104 -8.14 -8.66 6.12
C VAL A 104 -7.79 -9.97 6.82
N GLY A 105 -7.23 -9.86 8.00
CA GLY A 105 -6.68 -10.96 8.79
C GLY A 105 -5.15 -10.99 8.74
N LEU A 106 -4.55 -11.10 9.93
CA LEU A 106 -3.11 -11.05 10.09
C LEU A 106 -2.41 -12.25 9.44
N ASP A 107 -3.01 -13.43 9.53
CA ASP A 107 -2.53 -14.65 8.86
C ASP A 107 -2.58 -14.51 7.32
N THR A 108 -3.66 -13.97 6.78
CA THR A 108 -3.78 -13.69 5.36
C THR A 108 -2.73 -12.68 4.92
N THR A 109 -2.55 -11.58 5.67
CA THR A 109 -1.54 -10.56 5.38
C THR A 109 -0.12 -11.15 5.43
N ALA A 110 0.19 -11.94 6.45
CA ALA A 110 1.49 -12.61 6.57
C ALA A 110 1.75 -13.58 5.39
N HIS A 111 0.72 -14.34 4.98
CA HIS A 111 0.80 -15.22 3.82
C HIS A 111 1.11 -14.44 2.53
N VAL A 112 0.36 -13.35 2.27
CA VAL A 112 0.56 -12.54 1.05
C VAL A 112 1.93 -11.87 1.04
N ILE A 113 2.44 -11.38 2.18
CA ILE A 113 3.82 -10.88 2.28
C ILE A 113 4.83 -11.98 1.88
N GLY A 114 4.64 -13.20 2.38
CA GLY A 114 5.49 -14.36 2.03
C GLY A 114 5.47 -14.67 0.53
N THR A 115 4.32 -14.51 -0.14
CA THR A 115 4.20 -14.73 -1.60
C THR A 115 4.90 -13.67 -2.45
N MET A 116 5.39 -12.58 -1.86
CA MET A 116 6.24 -11.60 -2.57
C MET A 116 7.72 -11.99 -2.55
N ARG A 117 8.18 -12.66 -1.50
CA ARG A 117 9.61 -12.92 -1.26
C ARG A 117 10.21 -13.94 -2.22
N ASP A 118 9.59 -15.11 -2.32
CA ASP A 118 10.18 -16.26 -3.01
C ASP A 118 10.11 -16.13 -4.54
N PRO A 119 8.99 -15.66 -5.14
CA PRO A 119 8.89 -15.51 -6.58
C PRO A 119 9.64 -14.29 -7.15
N LEU A 120 10.19 -13.42 -6.30
CA LEU A 120 10.85 -12.17 -6.67
C LEU A 120 12.31 -12.12 -6.19
N PRO A 121 13.17 -13.07 -6.65
CA PRO A 121 14.54 -13.16 -6.17
C PRO A 121 15.39 -11.93 -6.47
N ASP A 122 15.12 -11.26 -7.58
CA ASP A 122 15.89 -10.11 -8.08
C ASP A 122 15.27 -8.75 -7.76
N ASP A 123 14.15 -8.73 -7.02
CA ASP A 123 13.50 -7.48 -6.61
C ASP A 123 14.40 -6.73 -5.59
N PRO A 124 14.77 -5.47 -5.84
CA PRO A 124 15.63 -4.70 -4.94
C PRO A 124 15.04 -4.50 -3.54
N TRP A 125 13.71 -4.60 -3.39
CA TRP A 125 13.02 -4.52 -2.09
C TRP A 125 12.83 -5.89 -1.42
N ARG A 126 13.27 -6.97 -2.04
CA ARG A 126 13.16 -8.34 -1.49
C ARG A 126 13.61 -8.49 -0.03
N PRO A 127 14.67 -7.79 0.47
CA PRO A 127 15.03 -7.85 1.88
C PRO A 127 13.94 -7.38 2.84
N HIS A 128 12.97 -6.63 2.34
CA HIS A 128 11.84 -6.12 3.11
C HIS A 128 10.56 -6.98 3.00
N PHE A 129 10.55 -7.99 2.13
CA PHE A 129 9.42 -8.93 1.98
C PHE A 129 9.50 -10.04 3.05
N GLU A 130 9.75 -9.65 4.26
CA GLU A 130 9.69 -10.51 5.44
C GLU A 130 8.50 -10.13 6.30
N VAL A 131 7.86 -11.16 6.90
CA VAL A 131 6.76 -10.93 7.82
C VAL A 131 7.31 -10.18 9.04
N PRO A 132 6.86 -8.96 9.32
CA PRO A 132 7.35 -8.20 10.48
C PRO A 132 7.19 -8.98 11.78
N ALA A 133 8.19 -8.89 12.67
CA ALA A 133 8.21 -9.68 13.91
C ALA A 133 6.95 -9.50 14.77
N VAL A 134 6.40 -8.30 14.83
CA VAL A 134 5.15 -8.02 15.55
C VAL A 134 3.95 -8.75 14.93
N LEU A 135 3.87 -8.79 13.60
CA LEU A 135 2.82 -9.50 12.89
C LEU A 135 2.95 -11.02 13.11
N ALA A 136 4.16 -11.56 12.99
CA ALA A 136 4.43 -12.97 13.26
C ALA A 136 4.09 -13.36 14.70
N ALA A 137 4.43 -12.51 15.67
CA ALA A 137 4.12 -12.74 17.09
C ALA A 137 2.61 -12.74 17.37
N LEU A 138 1.85 -11.83 16.73
CA LEU A 138 0.39 -11.81 16.86
C LEU A 138 -0.24 -13.07 16.25
N VAL A 139 0.21 -13.48 15.06
CA VAL A 139 -0.27 -14.71 14.40
C VAL A 139 0.03 -15.93 15.26
N ALA A 140 1.23 -16.05 15.82
CA ALA A 140 1.61 -17.14 16.70
C ALA A 140 0.77 -17.22 18.00
N LYS A 141 0.28 -16.06 18.49
CA LYS A 141 -0.64 -15.97 19.63
C LYS A 141 -2.11 -16.23 19.25
N GLY A 142 -2.44 -16.46 17.99
CA GLY A 142 -3.81 -16.60 17.50
C GLY A 142 -4.59 -15.26 17.43
N ALA A 143 -3.91 -14.13 17.56
CA ALA A 143 -4.48 -12.80 17.43
C ALA A 143 -4.57 -12.43 15.93
N LEU A 144 -5.59 -12.97 15.24
CA LEU A 144 -5.70 -12.96 13.77
C LEU A 144 -6.53 -11.76 13.23
N GLY A 145 -6.75 -10.74 14.03
CA GLY A 145 -7.57 -9.57 13.68
C GLY A 145 -9.03 -9.72 14.08
N GLN A 146 -9.94 -9.09 13.33
CA GLN A 146 -11.36 -9.03 13.68
C GLN A 146 -12.00 -10.43 13.84
N LYS A 147 -11.64 -11.40 13.01
CA LYS A 147 -12.17 -12.77 13.10
C LYS A 147 -11.83 -13.48 14.42
N ALA A 148 -10.69 -13.12 15.03
CA ALA A 148 -10.25 -13.62 16.33
C ALA A 148 -10.53 -12.65 17.47
N LYS A 149 -11.17 -11.51 17.19
CA LYS A 149 -11.47 -10.40 18.13
C LYS A 149 -10.22 -9.77 18.76
N ALA A 150 -9.05 -10.06 18.27
CA ALA A 150 -7.76 -9.52 18.66
C ALA A 150 -6.80 -9.53 17.47
N GLY A 151 -6.00 -8.46 17.32
CA GLY A 151 -4.99 -8.25 16.31
C GLY A 151 -4.10 -7.09 16.74
N PHE A 152 -3.83 -6.12 15.87
CA PHE A 152 -3.25 -4.84 16.29
C PHE A 152 -4.18 -4.08 17.24
N TYR A 153 -5.48 -4.28 17.07
CA TYR A 153 -6.51 -3.78 17.96
C TYR A 153 -7.33 -4.91 18.56
N ARG A 154 -7.86 -4.65 19.76
CA ARG A 154 -8.91 -5.48 20.35
C ARG A 154 -9.98 -4.61 20.97
N LYS A 155 -11.19 -5.13 21.11
CA LYS A 155 -12.29 -4.47 21.82
C LYS A 155 -12.46 -5.14 23.18
N GLN A 156 -12.34 -4.36 24.25
CA GLN A 156 -12.61 -4.81 25.61
C GLN A 156 -13.82 -4.03 26.16
N GLY A 157 -14.95 -4.68 26.26
CA GLY A 157 -16.20 -4.01 26.62
C GLY A 157 -16.57 -2.93 25.57
N ARG A 158 -16.58 -1.66 25.99
CA ARG A 158 -16.82 -0.50 25.09
C ARG A 158 -15.54 0.17 24.60
N GLU A 159 -14.40 -0.18 25.17
CA GLU A 159 -13.11 0.41 24.85
C GLU A 159 -12.44 -0.29 23.67
N ILE A 160 -11.83 0.52 22.78
CA ILE A 160 -10.94 0.03 21.74
C ILE A 160 -9.51 0.18 22.26
N GLN A 161 -8.81 -0.94 22.35
CA GLN A 161 -7.41 -1.00 22.75
C GLN A 161 -6.54 -1.28 21.54
N VAL A 162 -5.31 -0.78 21.58
CA VAL A 162 -4.27 -0.98 20.60
C VAL A 162 -3.07 -1.65 21.24
N LEU A 163 -2.41 -2.55 20.51
CA LEU A 163 -1.17 -3.16 20.94
C LEU A 163 -0.09 -2.09 21.09
N ASP A 164 0.55 -2.03 22.25
CA ASP A 164 1.77 -1.26 22.46
C ASP A 164 2.97 -2.14 22.12
N PRO A 165 3.75 -1.80 21.08
CA PRO A 165 4.88 -2.65 20.66
C PRO A 165 6.01 -2.69 21.70
N GLY A 166 6.15 -1.67 22.53
CA GLY A 166 7.17 -1.61 23.58
C GLY A 166 6.80 -2.44 24.80
N ALA A 167 5.54 -2.39 25.23
CA ALA A 167 5.04 -3.15 26.38
C ALA A 167 4.66 -4.60 26.01
N GLY A 168 4.39 -4.88 24.73
CA GLY A 168 3.91 -6.19 24.28
C GLY A 168 2.49 -6.54 24.74
N ASP A 169 1.75 -5.57 25.26
CA ASP A 169 0.36 -5.67 25.72
C ASP A 169 -0.50 -4.53 25.17
N TYR A 170 -1.80 -4.58 25.42
CA TYR A 170 -2.74 -3.61 24.90
C TYR A 170 -2.96 -2.45 25.86
N ARG A 171 -3.06 -1.24 25.30
CA ARG A 171 -3.45 -0.01 25.99
C ARG A 171 -4.68 0.64 25.31
N ALA A 172 -5.32 1.59 26.00
CA ALA A 172 -6.35 2.40 25.38
C ALA A 172 -5.82 3.08 24.10
N SER A 173 -6.61 3.04 23.02
CA SER A 173 -6.28 3.70 21.77
C SER A 173 -6.51 5.21 21.90
N ALA A 174 -5.46 6.00 21.78
CA ALA A 174 -5.45 7.45 21.92
C ALA A 174 -4.58 8.13 20.86
N GLY A 175 -4.30 7.44 19.75
CA GLY A 175 -3.46 7.97 18.68
C GLY A 175 -4.02 9.23 18.07
N ALA A 176 -3.21 10.27 18.03
CA ALA A 176 -3.56 11.56 17.47
C ALA A 176 -2.46 12.04 16.50
N VAL A 177 -2.89 12.83 15.53
CA VAL A 177 -1.97 13.57 14.65
C VAL A 177 -1.46 14.79 15.42
N ASP A 178 -0.16 15.01 15.39
CA ASP A 178 0.44 16.22 15.94
C ASP A 178 -0.16 17.47 15.27
N PRO A 179 -0.43 18.56 16.02
CA PRO A 179 -1.05 19.76 15.46
C PRO A 179 -0.30 20.40 14.29
N GLU A 180 1.03 20.41 14.32
CA GLU A 180 1.85 20.96 13.22
C GLU A 180 1.75 20.07 11.98
N VAL A 181 1.76 18.75 12.15
CA VAL A 181 1.56 17.79 11.06
C VAL A 181 0.13 17.85 10.52
N ALA A 182 -0.87 18.01 11.39
CA ALA A 182 -2.26 18.21 10.98
C ALA A 182 -2.44 19.47 10.13
N ALA A 183 -1.76 20.56 10.48
CA ALA A 183 -1.75 21.78 9.68
C ALA A 183 -1.13 21.56 8.29
N ILE A 184 -0.06 20.78 8.19
CA ILE A 184 0.54 20.41 6.88
C ILE A 184 -0.44 19.54 6.09
N LEU A 185 -1.09 18.57 6.70
CA LEU A 185 -2.05 17.70 6.03
C LEU A 185 -3.29 18.46 5.50
N ALA A 186 -3.65 19.58 6.12
CA ALA A 186 -4.73 20.46 5.67
C ALA A 186 -4.38 21.30 4.43
N ILE A 187 -3.14 21.37 4.02
CA ILE A 187 -2.72 22.09 2.80
C ILE A 187 -3.38 21.45 1.58
N ALA A 188 -4.05 22.28 0.77
CA ALA A 188 -4.79 21.81 -0.40
C ALA A 188 -3.85 21.37 -1.54
N HIS A 189 -2.75 22.09 -1.77
CA HIS A 189 -1.82 21.82 -2.87
C HIS A 189 -0.91 20.63 -2.54
N PRO A 190 -0.98 19.50 -3.30
CA PRO A 190 -0.25 18.28 -2.97
C PRO A 190 1.28 18.46 -2.94
N GLY A 191 1.86 19.22 -3.86
CA GLY A 191 3.31 19.48 -3.90
C GLY A 191 3.80 20.23 -2.68
N GLU A 192 3.11 21.31 -2.30
CA GLU A 192 3.44 22.06 -1.08
C GLU A 192 3.31 21.16 0.16
N LYS A 193 2.24 20.35 0.24
CA LYS A 193 2.04 19.37 1.32
C LYS A 193 3.21 18.41 1.45
N LEU A 194 3.60 17.72 0.35
CA LEU A 194 4.71 16.78 0.37
C LEU A 194 6.04 17.43 0.67
N GLY A 195 6.30 18.62 0.11
CA GLY A 195 7.52 19.39 0.40
C GLY A 195 7.64 19.76 1.87
N LYS A 196 6.54 20.20 2.50
CA LYS A 196 6.52 20.49 3.93
C LYS A 196 6.65 19.25 4.81
N LEU A 197 6.01 18.13 4.44
CA LEU A 197 6.21 16.85 5.14
C LEU A 197 7.67 16.40 5.11
N ARG A 198 8.31 16.51 3.93
CA ARG A 198 9.72 16.17 3.75
C ARG A 198 10.66 17.03 4.59
N ALA A 199 10.40 18.32 4.66
CA ALA A 199 11.26 19.29 5.35
C ALA A 199 11.03 19.31 6.87
N HIS A 200 9.87 18.88 7.35
CA HIS A 200 9.51 19.00 8.76
C HIS A 200 10.20 17.92 9.61
N PRO A 201 10.85 18.26 10.74
CA PRO A 201 11.63 17.29 11.53
C PRO A 201 10.79 16.32 12.37
N HIS A 202 9.49 16.58 12.54
CA HIS A 202 8.62 15.76 13.38
C HIS A 202 8.52 14.32 12.85
N PRO A 203 8.62 13.27 13.71
CA PRO A 203 8.59 11.87 13.29
C PRO A 203 7.36 11.49 12.45
N GLN A 204 6.18 12.04 12.76
CA GLN A 204 4.96 11.78 11.98
C GLN A 204 5.04 12.36 10.55
N ALA A 205 5.64 13.54 10.36
CA ALA A 205 5.85 14.13 9.05
C ALA A 205 6.87 13.33 8.24
N GLN A 206 7.99 12.96 8.87
CA GLN A 206 9.02 12.13 8.25
C GLN A 206 8.49 10.74 7.87
N PHE A 207 7.63 10.13 8.70
CA PHE A 207 6.93 8.89 8.39
C PHE A 207 6.07 9.05 7.14
N LEU A 208 5.23 10.09 7.06
CA LEU A 208 4.37 10.32 5.91
C LEU A 208 5.17 10.52 4.63
N TRP A 209 6.23 11.34 4.67
CA TRP A 209 7.11 11.48 3.51
C TRP A 209 7.74 10.14 3.11
N ALA A 210 8.25 9.37 4.07
CA ALA A 210 8.92 8.10 3.78
C ALA A 210 7.99 7.08 3.10
N ILE A 211 6.73 6.96 3.53
CA ILE A 211 5.77 6.04 2.90
C ILE A 211 5.37 6.50 1.49
N PHE A 212 5.25 7.80 1.22
CA PHE A 212 4.99 8.31 -0.12
C PHE A 212 6.20 8.11 -1.04
N ARG A 213 7.39 8.49 -0.59
CA ARG A 213 8.65 8.31 -1.33
C ARG A 213 8.83 6.86 -1.77
N ASP A 214 8.75 5.92 -0.83
CA ASP A 214 9.00 4.52 -1.15
C ASP A 214 7.88 3.91 -1.99
N LEU A 215 6.63 4.32 -1.80
CA LEU A 215 5.52 3.93 -2.66
C LEU A 215 5.72 4.39 -4.10
N PHE A 216 6.08 5.65 -4.33
CA PHE A 216 6.33 6.19 -5.67
C PHE A 216 7.52 5.50 -6.33
N HIS A 217 8.61 5.35 -5.60
CA HIS A 217 9.81 4.67 -6.07
C HIS A 217 9.52 3.22 -6.49
N TYR A 218 8.86 2.46 -5.64
CA TYR A 218 8.48 1.08 -5.93
C TYR A 218 7.52 0.99 -7.12
N SER A 219 6.48 1.83 -7.15
CA SER A 219 5.52 1.84 -8.26
C SER A 219 6.19 2.15 -9.59
N ALA A 220 7.10 3.12 -9.63
CA ALA A 220 7.84 3.46 -10.84
C ALA A 220 8.74 2.32 -11.31
N TYR A 221 9.44 1.67 -10.38
CA TYR A 221 10.33 0.55 -10.71
C TYR A 221 9.57 -0.66 -11.24
N GLN A 222 8.42 -0.98 -10.63
CA GLN A 222 7.64 -2.16 -10.97
C GLN A 222 6.72 -1.98 -12.18
N LEU A 223 6.46 -0.75 -12.64
CA LEU A 223 5.44 -0.47 -13.65
C LEU A 223 5.55 -1.38 -14.88
N ALA A 224 6.74 -1.49 -15.46
CA ALA A 224 6.95 -2.27 -16.68
C ALA A 224 6.70 -3.77 -16.49
N ASP A 225 6.90 -4.28 -15.28
CA ASP A 225 6.74 -5.71 -14.97
C ASP A 225 5.28 -6.10 -14.71
N ILE A 226 4.47 -5.17 -14.15
CA ILE A 226 3.13 -5.51 -13.64
C ILE A 226 1.98 -4.99 -14.50
N ALA A 227 2.18 -3.89 -15.26
CA ALA A 227 1.14 -3.24 -16.05
C ALA A 227 1.72 -2.67 -17.35
N ASP A 228 0.84 -2.30 -18.29
CA ASP A 228 1.22 -1.66 -19.54
C ASP A 228 1.30 -0.13 -19.43
N ASN A 229 0.64 0.43 -18.43
CA ASN A 229 0.59 1.87 -18.20
C ASN A 229 0.35 2.24 -16.72
N ALA A 230 0.71 3.47 -16.34
CA ALA A 230 0.56 4.00 -15.00
C ALA A 230 -0.91 4.11 -14.53
N ARG A 231 -1.83 4.38 -15.47
CA ARG A 231 -3.28 4.48 -15.19
C ARG A 231 -3.83 3.19 -14.59
N ASP A 232 -3.43 2.03 -15.11
CA ASP A 232 -3.91 0.74 -14.62
C ASP A 232 -3.42 0.46 -13.20
N VAL A 233 -2.21 0.89 -12.85
CA VAL A 233 -1.71 0.84 -11.48
C VAL A 233 -2.55 1.73 -10.55
N ASP A 234 -2.83 2.96 -10.98
CA ASP A 234 -3.64 3.89 -10.18
C ASP A 234 -5.06 3.36 -9.97
N LEU A 235 -5.70 2.88 -11.03
CA LEU A 235 -7.04 2.29 -10.95
C LEU A 235 -7.06 1.02 -10.09
N ALA A 236 -6.04 0.18 -10.18
CA ALA A 236 -5.90 -1.01 -9.34
C ALA A 236 -5.90 -0.65 -7.85
N ILE A 237 -5.15 0.36 -7.47
CA ILE A 237 -5.07 0.83 -6.08
C ILE A 237 -6.35 1.53 -5.64
N ARG A 238 -6.96 2.36 -6.50
CA ARG A 238 -8.23 3.04 -6.20
C ARG A 238 -9.37 2.05 -5.99
N TRP A 239 -9.51 1.07 -6.89
CA TRP A 239 -10.61 0.12 -6.87
C TRP A 239 -10.38 -1.10 -5.95
N GLY A 240 -9.12 -1.48 -5.73
CA GLY A 240 -8.75 -2.63 -4.90
C GLY A 240 -8.47 -2.28 -3.44
N PHE A 241 -7.97 -1.07 -3.17
CA PHE A 241 -7.63 -0.61 -1.81
C PHE A 241 -8.49 0.56 -1.33
N GLY A 242 -9.41 1.06 -2.17
CA GLY A 242 -10.32 2.15 -1.81
C GLY A 242 -9.63 3.50 -1.62
N TRP A 243 -8.51 3.75 -2.30
CA TRP A 243 -7.83 5.05 -2.24
C TRP A 243 -8.49 6.05 -3.18
N GLN A 244 -8.41 7.33 -2.84
CA GLN A 244 -8.96 8.41 -3.67
C GLN A 244 -8.12 8.64 -4.93
N MET A 245 -6.80 8.51 -4.81
CA MET A 245 -5.83 8.64 -5.89
C MET A 245 -4.83 7.48 -5.82
N GLY A 246 -4.38 7.01 -6.97
CA GLY A 246 -3.30 6.05 -7.04
C GLY A 246 -1.92 6.70 -6.85
N PRO A 247 -0.85 5.90 -6.86
CA PRO A 247 0.50 6.41 -6.61
C PRO A 247 0.96 7.41 -7.67
N PHE A 248 0.71 7.17 -8.95
CA PHE A 248 1.13 8.06 -10.04
C PHE A 248 0.26 9.32 -10.10
N GLU A 249 -1.06 9.21 -9.91
CA GLU A 249 -1.96 10.36 -9.78
C GLU A 249 -1.51 11.28 -8.64
N THR A 250 -1.17 10.71 -7.49
CA THR A 250 -0.69 11.48 -6.32
C THR A 250 0.64 12.15 -6.60
N TRP A 251 1.58 11.44 -7.21
CA TRP A 251 2.88 11.97 -7.59
C TRP A 251 2.77 13.10 -8.62
N GLN A 252 1.98 12.88 -9.67
CA GLN A 252 1.75 13.88 -10.72
C GLN A 252 1.10 15.16 -10.15
N ALA A 253 0.09 15.01 -9.30
CA ALA A 253 -0.55 16.14 -8.62
C ALA A 253 0.40 16.92 -7.70
N ALA A 254 1.42 16.25 -7.17
CA ALA A 254 2.42 16.86 -6.30
C ALA A 254 3.60 17.54 -7.06
N GLY A 255 3.66 17.40 -8.38
CA GLY A 255 4.75 17.92 -9.20
C GLY A 255 5.79 16.83 -9.49
N TRP A 256 5.61 16.17 -10.64
CA TRP A 256 6.38 14.98 -11.04
C TRP A 256 7.89 15.14 -10.94
N ALA A 257 8.43 16.15 -11.61
CA ALA A 257 9.88 16.35 -11.70
C ALA A 257 10.52 16.72 -10.36
N GLU A 258 9.85 17.57 -9.58
CA GLU A 258 10.35 18.02 -8.28
C GLU A 258 10.38 16.84 -7.28
N VAL A 259 9.29 16.07 -7.19
CA VAL A 259 9.21 14.89 -6.32
C VAL A 259 10.19 13.81 -6.76
N ALA A 260 10.41 13.60 -8.07
CA ALA A 260 11.44 12.69 -8.58
C ALA A 260 12.85 13.11 -8.11
N GLY A 261 13.15 14.41 -8.12
CA GLY A 261 14.39 14.95 -7.57
C GLY A 261 14.55 14.64 -6.08
N TRP A 262 13.50 14.83 -5.28
CA TRP A 262 13.52 14.52 -3.85
C TRP A 262 13.72 13.03 -3.57
N ILE A 263 13.10 12.16 -4.37
CA ILE A 263 13.30 10.70 -4.26
C ILE A 263 14.76 10.36 -4.58
N ALA A 264 15.31 10.90 -5.67
CA ALA A 264 16.70 10.64 -6.07
C ALA A 264 17.71 11.09 -4.99
N GLU A 265 17.51 12.26 -4.39
CA GLU A 265 18.33 12.76 -3.26
C GLU A 265 18.25 11.80 -2.04
N ASP A 266 17.06 11.33 -1.69
CA ASP A 266 16.86 10.44 -0.57
C ASP A 266 17.42 9.02 -0.83
N VAL A 267 17.38 8.54 -2.09
CA VAL A 267 18.03 7.28 -2.51
C VAL A 267 19.55 7.43 -2.35
N ALA A 268 20.15 8.52 -2.87
CA ALA A 268 21.57 8.80 -2.73
C ALA A 268 22.01 8.92 -1.25
N ALA A 269 21.14 9.49 -0.41
CA ALA A 269 21.34 9.61 1.03
C ALA A 269 21.02 8.32 1.83
N LYS A 270 20.68 7.22 1.16
CA LYS A 270 20.30 5.91 1.77
C LYS A 270 19.14 6.01 2.78
N LYS A 271 18.19 6.90 2.52
CA LYS A 271 16.99 7.06 3.36
C LYS A 271 15.83 6.17 2.89
N SER A 272 15.81 5.80 1.59
CA SER A 272 14.81 4.92 0.97
C SER A 272 15.00 3.45 1.37
N LEU A 273 13.96 2.63 1.13
CA LEU A 273 14.02 1.19 1.39
C LEU A 273 14.90 0.44 0.39
N ALA A 274 15.10 0.96 -0.82
CA ALA A 274 16.03 0.40 -1.80
C ALA A 274 17.00 1.46 -2.31
N ALA A 275 18.20 1.04 -2.68
CA ALA A 275 19.27 1.91 -3.16
C ALA A 275 19.31 2.04 -4.69
N VAL A 276 18.40 1.39 -5.42
CA VAL A 276 18.34 1.48 -6.88
C VAL A 276 17.85 2.87 -7.31
N PRO A 277 18.37 3.43 -8.42
CA PRO A 277 17.88 4.71 -8.94
C PRO A 277 16.44 4.56 -9.47
N LEU A 278 15.76 5.72 -9.60
CA LEU A 278 14.52 5.77 -10.35
C LEU A 278 14.74 5.30 -11.79
N PRO A 279 13.78 4.60 -12.43
CA PRO A 279 13.87 4.23 -13.83
C PRO A 279 14.07 5.42 -14.75
N ALA A 280 14.84 5.25 -15.84
CA ALA A 280 15.18 6.33 -16.77
C ALA A 280 13.94 7.03 -17.37
N TRP A 281 12.83 6.32 -17.57
CA TRP A 281 11.60 6.88 -18.10
C TRP A 281 10.99 7.97 -17.21
N VAL A 282 11.27 7.96 -15.90
CA VAL A 282 10.78 8.97 -14.95
C VAL A 282 11.31 10.37 -15.28
N SER A 283 12.54 10.46 -15.76
CA SER A 283 13.19 11.73 -16.12
C SER A 283 12.82 12.23 -17.52
N GLY A 284 12.22 11.39 -18.34
CA GLY A 284 11.78 11.72 -19.71
C GLY A 284 10.27 11.99 -19.82
N ALA A 285 9.58 12.02 -18.70
CA ALA A 285 8.12 12.20 -18.65
C ALA A 285 7.72 13.67 -18.52
#